data_32927d8656b2b4955a3ea63e74f321b4
#
_entry.id   32927d8656b2b4955a3ea63e74f321b4
#
_cell.length_a   1.000
_cell.length_b   1.000
_cell.length_c   1.000
_cell.angle_alpha   90.00
_cell.angle_beta   90.00
_cell.angle_gamma   90.00
#
_symmetry.space_group_name_H-M   'P 1'
#
loop_
_entity.id
_entity.type
_entity.pdbx_description
1 polymer ?
#
loop_
_entity_poly.entity_id
_entity_poly.type
_entity_poly.pdbx_seq_one_letter_code
_entity_poly.pdbx_strand_id
1 'polypeptide(L)'
;MTELSQTAPLNLLATCPKGIEGLLADELTALGAEPGKTTVAGVYFSADQATAYRVCLWSRLANRVILLLAREAMIETAEQVRDVVARIAWSQHLAPGKTLAVDFHGRSDHIRHTRFGAQTVKDGVVDALQLGGRERPNVDTKAPDLRIYAHLHRANLSLGIDLSGESLHRRGYRRDVGHAPLKENLAAALLVRAGWPERAKAGEPLIDPLCGAGTLLIEAALMAADQAPNLNRERFGFHGWAGHQDAVWSELKREAEARASIGRKRCKTELMGFDQSPAALTAAKSNAMRAGIPALITLHGQSLAQLTRPETLTAEQGLLITNPPYGERLGELPELVQLYAQLGEKAKALFPGWTLAMFTGNPDLGHRLGLRAHKQYALKNGALDAKLLLMEIGSVRPAPQQSGEPSEAGVAPQASSTAKPAVSENAQMFANRLAKNQKRLKKWLKQSGETCYRIYDADMPEYALAVDRYGDRVHVQEYAAPS
;
A
#
# COMPACT_ATOMS: atom_id res chain seq x y z
N MET A 1 -17.33 15.16 -39.29
CA MET A 1 -16.37 15.45 -38.20
C MET A 1 -17.03 16.50 -37.34
N THR A 2 -17.70 16.07 -36.28
CA THR A 2 -18.40 16.95 -35.33
C THR A 2 -17.33 17.48 -34.37
N GLU A 3 -17.07 18.78 -34.39
CA GLU A 3 -16.21 19.44 -33.40
C GLU A 3 -16.77 19.16 -32.03
N LEU A 4 -16.06 18.33 -31.27
CA LEU A 4 -16.27 18.19 -29.82
C LEU A 4 -15.98 19.54 -29.19
N SER A 5 -17.03 20.25 -28.80
CA SER A 5 -16.96 21.48 -28.00
C SER A 5 -15.96 21.18 -26.85
N GLN A 6 -14.81 21.84 -26.88
CA GLN A 6 -13.83 21.78 -25.77
C GLN A 6 -14.49 22.46 -24.58
N THR A 7 -15.14 21.66 -23.74
CA THR A 7 -15.56 22.11 -22.40
C THR A 7 -14.28 22.43 -21.61
N ALA A 8 -14.29 23.56 -20.90
CA ALA A 8 -13.15 23.96 -20.05
C ALA A 8 -12.72 22.81 -19.13
N PRO A 9 -11.41 22.61 -18.93
CA PRO A 9 -10.91 21.53 -18.09
C PRO A 9 -11.44 21.64 -16.66
N LEU A 10 -11.83 20.51 -16.10
CA LEU A 10 -12.28 20.39 -14.72
C LEU A 10 -11.07 20.45 -13.78
N ASN A 11 -11.22 21.16 -12.68
CA ASN A 11 -10.25 21.13 -11.56
C ASN A 11 -10.62 20.01 -10.59
N LEU A 12 -9.71 19.11 -10.35
CA LEU A 12 -9.96 17.88 -9.62
C LEU A 12 -8.90 17.64 -8.52
N LEU A 13 -9.30 16.85 -7.52
CA LEU A 13 -8.41 16.33 -6.49
C LEU A 13 -8.60 14.81 -6.40
N ALA A 14 -7.56 14.04 -6.66
CA ALA A 14 -7.51 12.62 -6.33
C ALA A 14 -6.88 12.43 -4.95
N THR A 15 -7.57 11.79 -4.01
CA THR A 15 -7.02 11.44 -2.71
C THR A 15 -6.46 10.02 -2.72
N CYS A 16 -5.42 9.74 -1.91
CA CYS A 16 -4.79 8.42 -1.83
C CYS A 16 -4.26 8.14 -0.41
N PRO A 17 -3.80 6.93 -0.10
CA PRO A 17 -2.99 6.68 1.08
C PRO A 17 -1.71 7.54 1.09
N LYS A 18 -1.30 7.99 2.27
CA LYS A 18 -0.07 8.77 2.43
C LYS A 18 1.17 7.95 2.02
N GLY A 19 2.07 8.57 1.25
CA GLY A 19 3.34 7.98 0.79
C GLY A 19 3.28 7.41 -0.62
N ILE A 20 2.11 7.48 -1.29
CA ILE A 20 1.97 7.04 -2.69
C ILE A 20 1.53 8.17 -3.63
N GLU A 21 1.62 9.41 -3.20
CA GLU A 21 1.18 10.58 -3.98
C GLU A 21 1.91 10.68 -5.32
N GLY A 22 3.22 10.39 -5.34
CA GLY A 22 4.00 10.36 -6.59
C GLY A 22 3.53 9.28 -7.56
N LEU A 23 3.26 8.06 -7.05
CA LEU A 23 2.68 7.00 -7.89
C LEU A 23 1.31 7.37 -8.44
N LEU A 24 0.48 8.05 -7.64
CA LEU A 24 -0.82 8.52 -8.10
C LEU A 24 -0.67 9.59 -9.19
N ALA A 25 0.28 10.51 -9.09
CA ALA A 25 0.55 11.50 -10.13
C ALA A 25 0.96 10.83 -11.45
N ASP A 26 1.84 9.82 -11.39
CA ASP A 26 2.24 9.04 -12.57
C ASP A 26 1.04 8.28 -13.17
N GLU A 27 0.19 7.69 -12.34
CA GLU A 27 -1.04 7.00 -12.79
C GLU A 27 -2.02 7.98 -13.47
N LEU A 28 -2.24 9.17 -12.90
CA LEU A 28 -3.10 10.20 -13.47
C LEU A 28 -2.59 10.63 -14.86
N THR A 29 -1.28 10.82 -15.03
CA THR A 29 -0.66 11.12 -16.33
C THR A 29 -0.92 10.00 -17.33
N ALA A 30 -0.73 8.75 -16.92
CA ALA A 30 -0.97 7.59 -17.79
C ALA A 30 -2.46 7.44 -18.20
N LEU A 31 -3.39 7.96 -17.40
CA LEU A 31 -4.82 7.99 -17.69
C LEU A 31 -5.26 9.20 -18.53
N GLY A 32 -4.32 10.08 -18.90
CA GLY A 32 -4.57 11.25 -19.74
C GLY A 32 -4.94 12.53 -18.99
N ALA A 33 -4.77 12.55 -17.66
CA ALA A 33 -4.95 13.75 -16.84
C ALA A 33 -3.66 14.58 -16.80
N GLU A 34 -3.78 15.86 -16.45
CA GLU A 34 -2.66 16.77 -16.22
C GLU A 34 -2.45 16.96 -14.70
N PRO A 35 -1.51 16.22 -14.08
CA PRO A 35 -1.22 16.39 -12.66
C PRO A 35 -0.64 17.77 -12.36
N GLY A 36 -1.17 18.39 -11.31
CA GLY A 36 -0.69 19.62 -10.74
C GLY A 36 0.07 19.40 -9.44
N LYS A 37 -0.25 20.20 -8.42
CA LYS A 37 0.41 20.15 -7.12
C LYS A 37 0.05 18.88 -6.34
N THR A 38 1.06 18.14 -5.89
CA THR A 38 0.87 17.11 -4.87
C THR A 38 0.64 17.72 -3.49
N THR A 39 -0.18 17.08 -2.70
CA THR A 39 -0.47 17.45 -1.31
C THR A 39 -0.36 16.21 -0.42
N VAL A 40 -0.51 16.37 0.89
CA VAL A 40 -0.53 15.20 1.79
C VAL A 40 -1.75 14.33 1.46
N ALA A 41 -1.48 13.08 1.08
CA ALA A 41 -2.49 12.09 0.73
C ALA A 41 -3.38 12.46 -0.49
N GLY A 42 -2.83 13.19 -1.47
CA GLY A 42 -3.57 13.52 -2.70
C GLY A 42 -2.78 14.29 -3.75
N VAL A 43 -3.39 14.40 -4.93
CA VAL A 43 -2.85 15.09 -6.10
C VAL A 43 -3.95 15.94 -6.73
N TYR A 44 -3.71 17.23 -6.89
CA TYR A 44 -4.55 18.12 -7.70
C TYR A 44 -4.26 17.85 -9.17
N PHE A 45 -5.27 17.88 -10.03
CA PHE A 45 -5.09 17.66 -11.46
C PHE A 45 -6.18 18.35 -12.27
N SER A 46 -5.92 18.56 -13.56
CA SER A 46 -6.88 19.04 -14.53
C SER A 46 -7.20 17.94 -15.53
N ALA A 47 -8.44 17.86 -15.97
CA ALA A 47 -8.89 16.87 -16.94
C ALA A 47 -10.22 17.27 -17.57
N ASP A 48 -10.53 16.74 -18.74
CA ASP A 48 -11.89 16.73 -19.25
C ASP A 48 -12.79 15.75 -18.50
N GLN A 49 -14.07 15.76 -18.76
CA GLN A 49 -15.04 14.92 -18.09
C GLN A 49 -14.83 13.43 -18.37
N ALA A 50 -14.46 13.08 -19.60
CA ALA A 50 -14.18 11.71 -19.99
C ALA A 50 -12.98 11.14 -19.21
N THR A 51 -11.92 11.94 -19.08
CA THR A 51 -10.74 11.58 -18.30
C THR A 51 -11.05 11.50 -16.80
N ALA A 52 -11.88 12.40 -16.26
CA ALA A 52 -12.32 12.30 -14.86
C ALA A 52 -13.06 10.97 -14.58
N TYR A 53 -13.94 10.54 -15.48
CA TYR A 53 -14.61 9.24 -15.42
C TYR A 53 -13.63 8.08 -15.59
N ARG A 54 -12.67 8.20 -16.53
CA ARG A 54 -11.61 7.22 -16.74
C ARG A 54 -10.78 7.05 -15.46
N VAL A 55 -10.45 8.13 -14.75
CA VAL A 55 -9.75 8.06 -13.47
C VAL A 55 -10.60 7.33 -12.43
N CYS A 56 -11.89 7.60 -12.32
CA CYS A 56 -12.78 6.87 -11.40
C CYS A 56 -12.81 5.36 -11.71
N LEU A 57 -12.80 4.99 -12.98
CA LEU A 57 -12.89 3.60 -13.44
C LEU A 57 -11.55 2.85 -13.30
N TRP A 58 -10.45 3.47 -13.71
CA TRP A 58 -9.16 2.84 -13.92
C TRP A 58 -8.13 3.07 -12.81
N SER A 59 -8.28 4.12 -11.98
CA SER A 59 -7.30 4.36 -10.92
C SER A 59 -7.30 3.22 -9.91
N ARG A 60 -6.13 2.64 -9.73
CA ARG A 60 -5.83 1.60 -8.74
C ARG A 60 -5.45 2.21 -7.40
N LEU A 61 -4.95 3.46 -7.40
CA LEU A 61 -4.30 4.10 -6.27
C LEU A 61 -5.19 5.11 -5.56
N ALA A 62 -6.14 5.75 -6.26
CA ALA A 62 -7.02 6.74 -5.68
C ALA A 62 -8.01 6.14 -4.66
N ASN A 63 -8.28 6.91 -3.60
CA ASN A 63 -9.41 6.68 -2.72
C ASN A 63 -10.67 7.35 -3.26
N ARG A 64 -10.54 8.62 -3.65
CA ARG A 64 -11.63 9.46 -4.16
C ARG A 64 -11.14 10.38 -5.25
N VAL A 65 -12.07 10.76 -6.12
CA VAL A 65 -11.91 11.80 -7.15
C VAL A 65 -12.94 12.89 -6.85
N ILE A 66 -12.47 14.08 -6.54
CA ILE A 66 -13.29 15.23 -6.14
C ILE A 66 -13.26 16.28 -7.24
N LEU A 67 -14.40 16.63 -7.79
CA LEU A 67 -14.57 17.81 -8.63
C LEU A 67 -14.57 19.05 -7.74
N LEU A 68 -13.56 19.88 -7.83
CA LEU A 68 -13.41 21.08 -7.02
C LEU A 68 -14.29 22.22 -7.56
N LEU A 69 -15.14 22.75 -6.72
CA LEU A 69 -16.03 23.87 -7.03
C LEU A 69 -15.52 25.20 -6.44
N ALA A 70 -14.86 25.15 -5.29
CA ALA A 70 -14.23 26.32 -4.67
C ALA A 70 -12.98 25.94 -3.88
N ARG A 71 -12.00 26.84 -3.87
CA ARG A 71 -10.81 26.81 -2.99
C ARG A 71 -10.57 28.20 -2.48
N GLU A 72 -10.73 28.41 -1.19
CA GLU A 72 -10.66 29.72 -0.54
C GLU A 72 -9.72 29.68 0.65
N ALA A 73 -8.95 30.74 0.81
CA ALA A 73 -8.07 30.95 1.95
C ALA A 73 -8.69 31.92 2.97
N MET A 74 -8.11 31.97 4.16
CA MET A 74 -8.54 32.85 5.27
C MET A 74 -9.99 32.61 5.73
N ILE A 75 -10.43 31.36 5.67
CA ILE A 75 -11.75 30.92 6.16
C ILE A 75 -11.61 30.53 7.64
N GLU A 76 -12.07 31.40 8.53
CA GLU A 76 -11.95 31.22 9.97
C GLU A 76 -13.29 30.90 10.63
N THR A 77 -14.40 31.45 10.14
CA THR A 77 -15.72 31.32 10.75
C THR A 77 -16.68 30.43 9.95
N ALA A 78 -17.75 29.98 10.60
CA ALA A 78 -18.81 29.19 9.95
C ALA A 78 -19.60 30.05 8.93
N GLU A 79 -19.76 31.33 9.18
CA GLU A 79 -20.42 32.28 8.28
C GLU A 79 -19.62 32.37 6.97
N GLN A 80 -18.29 32.51 7.04
CA GLN A 80 -17.44 32.54 5.85
C GLN A 80 -17.53 31.24 5.04
N VAL A 81 -17.61 30.07 5.71
CA VAL A 81 -17.87 28.81 5.01
C VAL A 81 -19.21 28.86 4.29
N ARG A 82 -20.27 29.32 4.93
CA ARG A 82 -21.62 29.45 4.36
C ARG A 82 -21.65 30.39 3.16
N ASP A 83 -20.93 31.53 3.25
CA ASP A 83 -20.82 32.51 2.15
C ASP A 83 -20.11 31.91 0.92
N VAL A 84 -19.05 31.13 1.11
CA VAL A 84 -18.38 30.41 0.02
C VAL A 84 -19.32 29.41 -0.63
N VAL A 85 -20.05 28.64 0.18
CA VAL A 85 -21.03 27.65 -0.30
C VAL A 85 -22.16 28.33 -1.09
N ALA A 86 -22.68 29.45 -0.58
CA ALA A 86 -23.81 30.18 -1.20
C ALA A 86 -23.47 30.75 -2.59
N ARG A 87 -22.19 31.02 -2.89
CA ARG A 87 -21.73 31.51 -4.20
C ARG A 87 -21.71 30.46 -5.30
N ILE A 88 -21.82 29.18 -4.94
CA ILE A 88 -21.79 28.07 -5.91
C ILE A 88 -23.18 27.90 -6.56
N ALA A 89 -23.20 27.76 -7.89
CA ALA A 89 -24.44 27.52 -8.65
C ALA A 89 -24.95 26.06 -8.48
N TRP A 90 -25.41 25.71 -7.28
CA TRP A 90 -25.81 24.34 -6.92
C TRP A 90 -26.89 23.75 -7.84
N SER A 91 -27.71 24.59 -8.49
CA SER A 91 -28.68 24.16 -9.49
C SER A 91 -28.07 23.46 -10.72
N GLN A 92 -26.80 23.69 -10.99
CA GLN A 92 -26.04 23.00 -12.05
C GLN A 92 -25.48 21.64 -11.60
N HIS A 93 -25.47 21.39 -10.31
CA HIS A 93 -24.86 20.19 -9.73
C HIS A 93 -25.86 19.23 -9.10
N LEU A 94 -26.96 19.72 -8.53
CA LEU A 94 -27.99 18.91 -7.90
C LEU A 94 -29.32 19.10 -8.63
N ALA A 95 -29.83 18.04 -9.25
CA ALA A 95 -31.11 18.05 -9.91
C ALA A 95 -32.27 18.09 -8.90
N PRO A 96 -33.49 18.62 -9.28
CA PRO A 96 -34.67 18.60 -8.40
C PRO A 96 -35.00 17.20 -7.92
N GLY A 97 -35.47 17.09 -6.66
CA GLY A 97 -35.86 15.81 -6.05
C GLY A 97 -34.72 14.89 -5.65
N LYS A 98 -33.45 15.26 -5.95
CA LYS A 98 -32.26 14.47 -5.58
C LYS A 98 -31.83 14.75 -4.14
N THR A 99 -31.23 13.72 -3.53
CA THR A 99 -30.71 13.76 -2.16
C THR A 99 -29.25 14.17 -2.12
N LEU A 100 -28.82 14.77 -1.01
CA LEU A 100 -27.42 15.12 -0.77
C LEU A 100 -26.92 14.60 0.57
N ALA A 101 -25.57 14.49 0.67
CA ALA A 101 -24.86 14.38 1.94
C ALA A 101 -23.59 15.24 1.89
N VAL A 102 -23.09 15.63 3.05
CA VAL A 102 -21.85 16.39 3.20
C VAL A 102 -20.86 15.61 4.04
N ASP A 103 -19.69 15.35 3.48
CA ASP A 103 -18.52 14.82 4.19
C ASP A 103 -17.57 16.00 4.49
N PHE A 104 -17.55 16.43 5.74
CA PHE A 104 -16.69 17.51 6.20
C PHE A 104 -15.45 16.93 6.90
N HIS A 105 -14.28 17.35 6.48
CA HIS A 105 -12.99 16.95 7.02
C HIS A 105 -12.21 18.14 7.55
N GLY A 106 -11.39 17.88 8.57
CA GLY A 106 -10.58 18.91 9.20
C GLY A 106 -11.33 19.68 10.29
N ARG A 107 -10.69 20.71 10.80
CA ARG A 107 -11.18 21.57 11.89
C ARG A 107 -10.40 22.88 11.92
N SER A 108 -11.01 23.89 12.53
CA SER A 108 -10.39 25.16 12.91
C SER A 108 -10.75 25.49 14.35
N ASP A 109 -10.26 26.62 14.86
CA ASP A 109 -10.60 27.08 16.22
C ASP A 109 -12.08 27.37 16.37
N HIS A 110 -12.77 27.79 15.31
CA HIS A 110 -14.20 28.09 15.29
C HIS A 110 -15.07 26.90 14.83
N ILE A 111 -14.53 25.97 14.03
CA ILE A 111 -15.24 24.77 13.57
C ILE A 111 -14.52 23.55 14.13
N ARG A 112 -14.80 23.22 15.38
CA ARG A 112 -14.13 22.15 16.14
C ARG A 112 -14.69 20.75 15.84
N HIS A 113 -15.94 20.67 15.39
CA HIS A 113 -16.66 19.43 15.14
C HIS A 113 -17.00 19.27 13.65
N THR A 114 -16.60 18.18 13.05
CA THR A 114 -16.87 17.87 11.63
C THR A 114 -18.37 17.82 11.34
N ARG A 115 -19.20 17.38 12.31
CA ARG A 115 -20.66 17.38 12.18
C ARG A 115 -21.22 18.80 12.05
N PHE A 116 -20.71 19.76 12.82
CA PHE A 116 -21.11 21.16 12.72
C PHE A 116 -20.68 21.75 11.38
N GLY A 117 -19.43 21.49 10.93
CA GLY A 117 -18.97 21.91 9.62
C GLY A 117 -19.81 21.34 8.47
N ALA A 118 -20.18 20.06 8.55
CA ALA A 118 -21.09 19.43 7.58
C ALA A 118 -22.49 20.08 7.56
N GLN A 119 -23.03 20.41 8.74
CA GLN A 119 -24.29 21.14 8.88
C GLN A 119 -24.20 22.52 8.22
N THR A 120 -23.15 23.29 8.51
CA THR A 120 -22.89 24.62 7.94
C THR A 120 -22.87 24.59 6.41
N VAL A 121 -22.13 23.65 5.83
CA VAL A 121 -22.08 23.47 4.37
C VAL A 121 -23.46 23.08 3.82
N LYS A 122 -24.14 22.12 4.45
CA LYS A 122 -25.49 21.70 4.04
C LYS A 122 -26.48 22.87 4.06
N ASP A 123 -26.48 23.69 5.12
CA ASP A 123 -27.36 24.83 5.24
C ASP A 123 -27.09 25.87 4.14
N GLY A 124 -25.80 26.15 3.84
CA GLY A 124 -25.44 27.02 2.72
C GLY A 124 -25.92 26.52 1.35
N VAL A 125 -25.89 25.19 1.11
CA VAL A 125 -26.42 24.58 -0.12
C VAL A 125 -27.95 24.76 -0.21
N VAL A 126 -28.64 24.48 0.89
CA VAL A 126 -30.10 24.63 0.98
C VAL A 126 -30.51 26.07 0.72
N ASP A 127 -29.87 27.03 1.38
CA ASP A 127 -30.16 28.45 1.21
C ASP A 127 -29.93 28.90 -0.24
N ALA A 128 -28.81 28.51 -0.86
CA ALA A 128 -28.51 28.86 -2.24
C ALA A 128 -29.56 28.30 -3.24
N LEU A 129 -30.05 27.08 -3.01
CA LEU A 129 -31.06 26.46 -3.85
C LEU A 129 -32.43 27.13 -3.64
N GLN A 130 -32.80 27.46 -2.41
CA GLN A 130 -34.07 28.14 -2.09
C GLN A 130 -34.11 29.59 -2.63
N LEU A 131 -33.00 30.32 -2.53
CA LEU A 131 -32.83 31.64 -3.13
C LEU A 131 -32.99 31.56 -4.67
N GLY A 132 -32.55 30.47 -5.28
CA GLY A 132 -32.76 30.18 -6.69
C GLY A 132 -34.15 29.63 -7.06
N GLY A 133 -35.12 29.67 -6.12
CA GLY A 133 -36.51 29.24 -6.34
C GLY A 133 -36.70 27.72 -6.37
N ARG A 134 -35.71 26.92 -5.88
CA ARG A 134 -35.82 25.46 -5.81
C ARG A 134 -36.33 25.00 -4.46
N GLU A 135 -36.97 23.85 -4.43
CA GLU A 135 -37.33 23.15 -3.20
C GLU A 135 -36.11 22.73 -2.41
N ARG A 136 -36.27 22.63 -1.10
CA ARG A 136 -35.25 22.13 -0.18
C ARG A 136 -34.95 20.67 -0.51
N PRO A 137 -33.67 20.28 -0.79
CA PRO A 137 -33.28 18.90 -1.03
C PRO A 137 -33.34 18.07 0.27
N ASN A 138 -33.65 16.80 0.13
CA ASN A 138 -33.57 15.84 1.23
C ASN A 138 -32.09 15.40 1.47
N VAL A 139 -31.82 15.00 2.71
CA VAL A 139 -30.52 14.50 3.14
C VAL A 139 -30.60 12.98 3.29
N ASP A 140 -29.69 12.27 2.58
CA ASP A 140 -29.44 10.84 2.78
C ASP A 140 -27.96 10.63 3.04
N THR A 141 -27.60 10.34 4.29
CA THR A 141 -26.20 10.17 4.69
C THR A 141 -25.60 8.81 4.25
N LYS A 142 -26.45 7.82 3.95
CA LYS A 142 -26.02 6.46 3.57
C LYS A 142 -25.82 6.32 2.07
N ALA A 143 -26.82 6.67 1.28
CA ALA A 143 -26.83 6.50 -0.16
C ALA A 143 -27.27 7.78 -0.90
N PRO A 144 -26.60 8.93 -0.70
CA PRO A 144 -27.00 10.18 -1.35
C PRO A 144 -26.84 10.10 -2.86
N ASP A 145 -27.66 10.87 -3.58
CA ASP A 145 -27.44 11.09 -5.00
C ASP A 145 -26.17 11.90 -5.23
N LEU A 146 -25.97 12.98 -4.47
CA LEU A 146 -24.82 13.85 -4.54
C LEU A 146 -24.08 13.88 -3.19
N ARG A 147 -22.80 13.56 -3.20
CA ARG A 147 -21.94 13.67 -2.03
C ARG A 147 -21.05 14.91 -2.17
N ILE A 148 -21.19 15.83 -1.25
CA ILE A 148 -20.40 17.07 -1.18
C ILE A 148 -19.19 16.81 -0.30
N TYR A 149 -18.02 17.09 -0.82
CA TYR A 149 -16.75 17.06 -0.10
C TYR A 149 -16.41 18.46 0.39
N ALA A 150 -16.09 18.60 1.66
CA ALA A 150 -15.58 19.81 2.26
C ALA A 150 -14.35 19.52 3.13
N HIS A 151 -13.27 20.23 2.93
CA HIS A 151 -12.06 20.07 3.72
C HIS A 151 -11.53 21.42 4.16
N LEU A 152 -11.45 21.62 5.48
CA LEU A 152 -10.92 22.83 6.11
C LEU A 152 -9.59 22.51 6.82
N HIS A 153 -8.50 23.11 6.36
CA HIS A 153 -7.19 22.94 6.96
C HIS A 153 -6.44 24.26 7.00
N ARG A 154 -6.03 24.72 8.20
CA ARG A 154 -5.28 25.96 8.38
C ARG A 154 -5.93 27.15 7.64
N ALA A 155 -7.21 27.37 7.90
CA ALA A 155 -8.02 28.42 7.25
C ALA A 155 -8.12 28.32 5.71
N ASN A 156 -7.79 27.18 5.10
CA ASN A 156 -8.02 26.94 3.67
C ASN A 156 -9.18 25.96 3.52
N LEU A 157 -10.24 26.41 2.84
CA LEU A 157 -11.41 25.61 2.53
C LEU A 157 -11.32 25.09 1.09
N SER A 158 -11.54 23.79 0.92
CA SER A 158 -11.76 23.14 -0.38
C SER A 158 -13.16 22.56 -0.39
N LEU A 159 -13.97 22.95 -1.35
CA LEU A 159 -15.32 22.44 -1.57
C LEU A 159 -15.41 21.76 -2.93
N GLY A 160 -16.12 20.65 -3.01
CA GLY A 160 -16.29 19.93 -4.25
C GLY A 160 -17.36 18.84 -4.19
N ILE A 161 -17.50 18.13 -5.29
CA ILE A 161 -18.39 16.98 -5.45
C ILE A 161 -17.54 15.71 -5.54
N ASP A 162 -17.88 14.71 -4.75
CA ASP A 162 -17.24 13.40 -4.84
C ASP A 162 -17.80 12.61 -6.01
N LEU A 163 -17.00 12.55 -7.08
CA LEU A 163 -17.34 11.78 -8.28
C LEU A 163 -17.25 10.27 -8.07
N SER A 164 -16.56 9.81 -7.01
CA SER A 164 -16.39 8.40 -6.71
C SER A 164 -17.61 7.78 -6.05
N GLY A 165 -18.29 8.51 -5.16
CA GLY A 165 -19.32 8.01 -4.28
C GLY A 165 -18.74 7.26 -3.09
N GLU A 166 -18.71 5.92 -3.10
CA GLU A 166 -17.90 5.17 -2.15
C GLU A 166 -16.43 5.24 -2.51
N SER A 167 -15.55 5.02 -1.52
CA SER A 167 -14.11 5.01 -1.77
C SER A 167 -13.72 3.98 -2.83
N LEU A 168 -12.89 4.39 -3.81
CA LEU A 168 -12.52 3.57 -4.96
C LEU A 168 -11.73 2.31 -4.58
N HIS A 169 -11.07 2.26 -3.42
CA HIS A 169 -10.42 1.04 -2.96
C HIS A 169 -11.43 -0.09 -2.69
N ARG A 170 -12.69 0.21 -2.40
CA ARG A 170 -13.76 -0.78 -2.29
C ARG A 170 -14.18 -1.24 -3.68
N ARG A 171 -13.41 -2.16 -4.27
CA ARG A 171 -13.65 -2.69 -5.64
C ARG A 171 -14.94 -3.49 -5.76
N GLY A 172 -15.53 -3.91 -4.63
CA GLY A 172 -16.74 -4.73 -4.57
C GLY A 172 -16.48 -6.24 -4.52
N TYR A 173 -15.27 -6.70 -4.84
CA TYR A 173 -14.98 -8.13 -4.79
C TYR A 173 -14.77 -8.68 -3.37
N ARG A 174 -14.27 -7.85 -2.43
CA ARG A 174 -13.98 -8.28 -1.07
C ARG A 174 -15.19 -8.07 -0.17
N ARG A 175 -15.92 -9.14 0.14
CA ARG A 175 -17.02 -9.14 1.12
C ARG A 175 -16.62 -9.79 2.44
N ASP A 176 -15.75 -10.81 2.36
CA ASP A 176 -15.25 -11.52 3.53
C ASP A 176 -13.94 -10.89 3.99
N VAL A 177 -13.95 -10.30 5.18
CA VAL A 177 -12.84 -9.50 5.72
C VAL A 177 -12.18 -10.30 6.83
N GLY A 178 -10.89 -10.64 6.66
CA GLY A 178 -10.05 -11.13 7.76
C GLY A 178 -9.67 -10.01 8.75
N HIS A 179 -8.92 -10.36 9.79
CA HIS A 179 -8.36 -9.38 10.72
C HIS A 179 -7.36 -8.47 9.99
N ALA A 180 -7.46 -7.14 10.19
CA ALA A 180 -6.59 -6.09 9.65
C ALA A 180 -6.28 -6.21 8.13
N PRO A 181 -7.30 -6.11 7.25
CA PRO A 181 -7.13 -6.36 5.83
C PRO A 181 -6.29 -5.27 5.15
N LEU A 182 -5.37 -5.69 4.28
CA LEU A 182 -4.68 -4.80 3.35
C LEU A 182 -5.72 -4.17 2.40
N LYS A 183 -5.77 -2.83 2.32
CA LYS A 183 -6.66 -2.14 1.37
C LYS A 183 -6.21 -2.41 -0.06
N GLU A 184 -7.15 -2.52 -0.97
CA GLU A 184 -6.92 -2.88 -2.37
C GLU A 184 -6.00 -1.87 -3.07
N ASN A 185 -6.19 -0.58 -2.85
CA ASN A 185 -5.31 0.44 -3.42
C ASN A 185 -3.91 0.46 -2.80
N LEU A 186 -3.76 0.06 -1.55
CA LEU A 186 -2.44 -0.13 -0.96
C LEU A 186 -1.78 -1.38 -1.55
N ALA A 187 -2.49 -2.49 -1.72
CA ALA A 187 -1.99 -3.68 -2.42
C ALA A 187 -1.53 -3.34 -3.84
N ALA A 188 -2.32 -2.56 -4.58
CA ALA A 188 -1.94 -2.06 -5.91
C ALA A 188 -0.65 -1.22 -5.85
N ALA A 189 -0.50 -0.34 -4.86
CA ALA A 189 0.71 0.47 -4.69
C ALA A 189 1.95 -0.39 -4.40
N LEU A 190 1.82 -1.45 -3.59
CA LEU A 190 2.90 -2.40 -3.32
C LEU A 190 3.34 -3.10 -4.61
N LEU A 191 2.39 -3.56 -5.42
CA LEU A 191 2.64 -4.20 -6.71
C LEU A 191 3.34 -3.25 -7.69
N VAL A 192 2.88 -2.01 -7.80
CA VAL A 192 3.53 -1.00 -8.66
C VAL A 192 4.96 -0.71 -8.19
N ARG A 193 5.19 -0.56 -6.88
CA ARG A 193 6.53 -0.36 -6.31
C ARG A 193 7.46 -1.56 -6.51
N ALA A 194 6.90 -2.77 -6.56
CA ALA A 194 7.63 -4.00 -6.87
C ALA A 194 7.86 -4.21 -8.39
N GLY A 195 7.42 -3.28 -9.25
CA GLY A 195 7.57 -3.34 -10.70
C GLY A 195 6.63 -4.35 -11.38
N TRP A 196 5.55 -4.74 -10.71
CA TRP A 196 4.64 -5.76 -11.22
C TRP A 196 4.02 -5.44 -12.60
N PRO A 197 3.59 -4.20 -12.92
CA PRO A 197 3.02 -3.92 -14.24
C PRO A 197 3.94 -4.31 -15.40
N GLU A 198 5.24 -4.06 -15.29
CA GLU A 198 6.22 -4.42 -16.33
C GLU A 198 6.55 -5.92 -16.32
N ARG A 199 6.66 -6.52 -15.14
CA ARG A 199 6.86 -7.97 -14.97
C ARG A 199 5.70 -8.77 -15.56
N ALA A 200 4.47 -8.35 -15.32
CA ALA A 200 3.27 -8.98 -15.89
C ALA A 200 3.24 -8.90 -17.42
N LYS A 201 3.65 -7.78 -18.02
CA LYS A 201 3.81 -7.64 -19.47
C LYS A 201 4.88 -8.57 -20.03
N ALA A 202 5.95 -8.79 -19.28
CA ALA A 202 7.01 -9.74 -19.62
C ALA A 202 6.59 -11.21 -19.39
N GLY A 203 5.42 -11.47 -18.78
CA GLY A 203 4.94 -12.81 -18.48
C GLY A 203 5.60 -13.44 -17.26
N GLU A 204 6.28 -12.65 -16.41
CA GLU A 204 6.89 -13.16 -15.19
C GLU A 204 5.81 -13.63 -14.20
N PRO A 205 6.06 -14.75 -13.47
CA PRO A 205 5.15 -15.24 -12.46
C PRO A 205 5.18 -14.42 -11.17
N LEU A 206 4.08 -14.50 -10.41
CA LEU A 206 3.98 -13.93 -9.07
C LEU A 206 3.46 -14.97 -8.07
N ILE A 207 4.10 -15.02 -6.92
CA ILE A 207 3.71 -15.89 -5.80
C ILE A 207 3.48 -15.07 -4.54
N ASP A 208 2.38 -15.33 -3.85
CA ASP A 208 2.13 -14.90 -2.47
C ASP A 208 2.10 -16.12 -1.55
N PRO A 209 3.16 -16.37 -0.76
CA PRO A 209 3.26 -17.54 0.10
C PRO A 209 2.39 -17.47 1.37
N LEU A 210 1.74 -16.34 1.65
CA LEU A 210 0.85 -16.10 2.80
C LEU A 210 -0.34 -15.26 2.34
N CYS A 211 -1.08 -15.76 1.33
CA CYS A 211 -1.98 -14.95 0.53
C CYS A 211 -3.27 -14.51 1.25
N GLY A 212 -3.64 -15.13 2.35
CA GLY A 212 -4.85 -14.80 3.07
C GLY A 212 -6.08 -14.82 2.16
N ALA A 213 -6.87 -13.73 2.19
CA ALA A 213 -8.04 -13.55 1.33
C ALA A 213 -7.71 -13.14 -0.13
N GLY A 214 -6.44 -13.19 -0.55
CA GLY A 214 -5.99 -13.05 -1.93
C GLY A 214 -5.90 -11.62 -2.46
N THR A 215 -5.87 -10.59 -1.62
CA THR A 215 -5.91 -9.20 -2.10
C THR A 215 -4.75 -8.85 -3.03
N LEU A 216 -3.50 -9.20 -2.71
CA LEU A 216 -2.34 -8.97 -3.57
C LEU A 216 -2.47 -9.72 -4.91
N LEU A 217 -2.87 -10.98 -4.86
CA LEU A 217 -3.06 -11.81 -6.07
C LEU A 217 -4.15 -11.25 -6.99
N ILE A 218 -5.27 -10.80 -6.41
CA ILE A 218 -6.39 -10.26 -7.18
C ILE A 218 -5.99 -8.95 -7.85
N GLU A 219 -5.38 -8.02 -7.12
CA GLU A 219 -4.91 -6.76 -7.73
C GLU A 219 -3.83 -7.03 -8.78
N ALA A 220 -2.93 -8.02 -8.57
CA ALA A 220 -1.95 -8.45 -9.57
C ALA A 220 -2.61 -9.02 -10.83
N ALA A 221 -3.63 -9.87 -10.68
CA ALA A 221 -4.37 -10.46 -11.78
C ALA A 221 -5.15 -9.41 -12.59
N LEU A 222 -5.79 -8.44 -11.91
CA LEU A 222 -6.47 -7.32 -12.56
C LEU A 222 -5.49 -6.45 -13.38
N MET A 223 -4.25 -6.28 -12.92
CA MET A 223 -3.21 -5.59 -13.69
C MET A 223 -2.76 -6.42 -14.91
N ALA A 224 -2.46 -7.70 -14.71
CA ALA A 224 -1.99 -8.59 -15.76
C ALA A 224 -3.04 -8.80 -16.87
N ALA A 225 -4.33 -8.80 -16.50
CA ALA A 225 -5.46 -8.94 -17.42
C ALA A 225 -5.94 -7.62 -18.03
N ASP A 226 -5.24 -6.50 -17.84
CA ASP A 226 -5.68 -5.18 -18.31
C ASP A 226 -7.15 -4.87 -17.96
N GLN A 227 -7.58 -5.28 -16.76
CA GLN A 227 -8.94 -5.06 -16.27
C GLN A 227 -8.99 -3.85 -15.35
N ALA A 228 -9.91 -2.93 -15.62
CA ALA A 228 -10.15 -1.78 -14.74
C ALA A 228 -10.59 -2.25 -13.35
N PRO A 229 -9.98 -1.74 -12.26
CA PRO A 229 -10.26 -2.24 -10.91
C PRO A 229 -11.70 -1.97 -10.45
N ASN A 230 -12.33 -0.92 -11.00
CA ASN A 230 -13.69 -0.52 -10.65
C ASN A 230 -14.74 -0.92 -11.71
N LEU A 231 -14.40 -1.83 -12.65
CA LEU A 231 -15.28 -2.22 -13.75
C LEU A 231 -16.61 -2.84 -13.27
N ASN A 232 -16.57 -3.63 -12.21
CA ASN A 232 -17.74 -4.32 -11.65
C ASN A 232 -18.52 -3.45 -10.65
N ARG A 233 -18.16 -2.17 -10.54
CA ARG A 233 -18.83 -1.25 -9.63
C ARG A 233 -20.13 -0.76 -10.25
N GLU A 234 -21.25 -0.92 -9.53
CA GLU A 234 -22.58 -0.59 -10.01
C GLU A 234 -22.82 0.93 -10.09
N ARG A 235 -22.31 1.69 -9.11
CA ARG A 235 -22.58 3.13 -9.00
C ARG A 235 -21.35 3.92 -8.60
N PHE A 236 -21.14 5.04 -9.26
CA PHE A 236 -20.21 6.11 -8.90
C PHE A 236 -20.99 7.35 -8.45
N GLY A 237 -20.31 8.27 -7.74
CA GLY A 237 -20.90 9.52 -7.28
C GLY A 237 -21.34 10.42 -8.42
N PHE A 238 -20.64 10.40 -9.56
CA PHE A 238 -20.99 11.20 -10.72
C PHE A 238 -22.33 10.82 -11.36
N HIS A 239 -22.88 9.62 -11.15
CA HIS A 239 -24.21 9.27 -11.66
C HIS A 239 -25.35 10.09 -11.01
N GLY A 240 -25.13 10.66 -9.84
CA GLY A 240 -26.09 11.57 -9.20
C GLY A 240 -25.82 13.06 -9.45
N TRP A 241 -24.72 13.37 -10.10
CA TRP A 241 -24.36 14.74 -10.46
C TRP A 241 -25.13 15.21 -11.68
N ALA A 242 -25.78 16.39 -11.60
CA ALA A 242 -26.57 16.93 -12.72
C ALA A 242 -25.78 17.19 -14.00
N GLY A 243 -24.44 17.38 -13.89
CA GLY A 243 -23.53 17.49 -15.03
C GLY A 243 -23.07 16.15 -15.63
N HIS A 244 -23.65 15.01 -15.18
CA HIS A 244 -23.29 13.70 -15.70
C HIS A 244 -23.62 13.54 -17.18
N GLN A 245 -22.72 12.90 -17.94
CA GLN A 245 -22.87 12.59 -19.37
C GLN A 245 -22.88 11.06 -19.56
N ASP A 246 -24.06 10.48 -19.60
CA ASP A 246 -24.24 9.03 -19.68
C ASP A 246 -23.63 8.40 -20.93
N ALA A 247 -23.69 9.10 -22.07
CA ALA A 247 -23.10 8.62 -23.32
C ALA A 247 -21.58 8.47 -23.22
N VAL A 248 -20.89 9.43 -22.58
CA VAL A 248 -19.44 9.39 -22.35
C VAL A 248 -19.08 8.24 -21.41
N TRP A 249 -19.85 8.07 -20.34
CA TRP A 249 -19.65 6.98 -19.40
C TRP A 249 -19.85 5.60 -20.05
N SER A 250 -20.93 5.42 -20.80
CA SER A 250 -21.26 4.15 -21.47
C SER A 250 -20.18 3.73 -22.45
N GLU A 251 -19.59 4.67 -23.18
CA GLU A 251 -18.47 4.39 -24.10
C GLU A 251 -17.22 3.92 -23.35
N LEU A 252 -16.82 4.63 -22.28
CA LEU A 252 -15.67 4.26 -21.46
C LEU A 252 -15.86 2.88 -20.80
N LYS A 253 -17.06 2.58 -20.34
CA LYS A 253 -17.38 1.28 -19.73
C LYS A 253 -17.26 0.15 -20.76
N ARG A 254 -17.82 0.34 -21.97
CA ARG A 254 -17.74 -0.63 -23.07
C ARG A 254 -16.29 -0.89 -23.50
N GLU A 255 -15.47 0.16 -23.61
CA GLU A 255 -14.03 0.03 -23.88
C GLU A 255 -13.35 -0.82 -22.79
N ALA A 256 -13.61 -0.53 -21.52
CA ALA A 256 -13.01 -1.25 -20.40
C ALA A 256 -13.45 -2.72 -20.35
N GLU A 257 -14.72 -3.03 -20.66
CA GLU A 257 -15.23 -4.40 -20.79
C GLU A 257 -14.53 -5.18 -21.91
N ALA A 258 -14.34 -4.54 -23.06
CA ALA A 258 -13.62 -5.12 -24.18
C ALA A 258 -12.15 -5.41 -23.83
N ARG A 259 -11.45 -4.43 -23.22
CA ARG A 259 -10.06 -4.59 -22.76
C ARG A 259 -9.93 -5.75 -21.75
N ALA A 260 -10.80 -5.81 -20.76
CA ALA A 260 -10.81 -6.88 -19.78
C ALA A 260 -11.05 -8.27 -20.41
N SER A 261 -11.97 -8.36 -21.39
CA SER A 261 -12.23 -9.62 -22.10
C SER A 261 -11.01 -10.13 -22.89
N ILE A 262 -10.34 -9.20 -23.61
CA ILE A 262 -9.13 -9.52 -24.36
C ILE A 262 -7.97 -9.84 -23.41
N GLY A 263 -7.78 -9.02 -22.36
CA GLY A 263 -6.70 -9.15 -21.40
C GLY A 263 -6.73 -10.49 -20.67
N ARG A 264 -7.91 -10.93 -20.20
CA ARG A 264 -8.07 -12.25 -19.55
C ARG A 264 -7.69 -13.42 -20.47
N LYS A 265 -8.00 -13.32 -21.77
CA LYS A 265 -7.65 -14.37 -22.74
C LYS A 265 -6.15 -14.38 -23.08
N ARG A 266 -5.51 -13.22 -23.03
CA ARG A 266 -4.08 -13.05 -23.39
C ARG A 266 -3.15 -13.25 -22.20
N CYS A 267 -3.66 -13.16 -20.97
CA CYS A 267 -2.86 -13.29 -19.77
C CYS A 267 -2.27 -14.70 -19.67
N LYS A 268 -0.95 -14.78 -19.74
CA LYS A 268 -0.16 -16.02 -19.60
C LYS A 268 0.61 -16.07 -18.28
N THR A 269 0.50 -15.02 -17.49
CA THR A 269 1.22 -14.87 -16.23
C THR A 269 0.69 -15.84 -15.19
N GLU A 270 1.57 -16.62 -14.58
CA GLU A 270 1.20 -17.53 -13.50
C GLU A 270 1.12 -16.77 -12.18
N LEU A 271 -0.05 -16.82 -11.55
CA LEU A 271 -0.34 -16.19 -10.27
C LEU A 271 -0.72 -17.25 -9.26
N MET A 272 0.11 -17.45 -8.23
CA MET A 272 -0.06 -18.53 -7.26
C MET A 272 -0.14 -17.98 -5.84
N GLY A 273 -1.09 -18.46 -5.07
CA GLY A 273 -1.26 -18.16 -3.65
C GLY A 273 -1.19 -19.38 -2.78
N PHE A 274 -0.52 -19.24 -1.66
CA PHE A 274 -0.42 -20.29 -0.64
C PHE A 274 -0.93 -19.75 0.68
N ASP A 275 -1.68 -20.57 1.39
CA ASP A 275 -2.10 -20.30 2.77
C ASP A 275 -2.43 -21.61 3.46
N GLN A 276 -2.16 -21.71 4.76
CA GLN A 276 -2.49 -22.89 5.55
C GLN A 276 -3.96 -22.94 5.97
N SER A 277 -4.66 -21.80 5.91
CA SER A 277 -6.05 -21.67 6.35
C SER A 277 -7.04 -22.00 5.23
N PRO A 278 -7.83 -23.07 5.31
CA PRO A 278 -8.87 -23.37 4.34
C PRO A 278 -9.92 -22.24 4.22
N ALA A 279 -10.21 -21.55 5.32
CA ALA A 279 -11.14 -20.43 5.34
C ALA A 279 -10.59 -19.24 4.54
N ALA A 280 -9.29 -18.93 4.67
CA ALA A 280 -8.63 -17.87 3.90
C ALA A 280 -8.66 -18.20 2.39
N LEU A 281 -8.34 -19.43 2.01
CA LEU A 281 -8.38 -19.87 0.60
C LEU A 281 -9.80 -19.84 0.02
N THR A 282 -10.81 -20.22 0.81
CA THR A 282 -12.22 -20.11 0.41
C THR A 282 -12.61 -18.65 0.17
N ALA A 283 -12.19 -17.75 1.04
CA ALA A 283 -12.39 -16.30 0.88
C ALA A 283 -11.65 -15.78 -0.36
N ALA A 284 -10.39 -16.18 -0.58
CA ALA A 284 -9.61 -15.78 -1.76
C ALA A 284 -10.28 -16.23 -3.06
N LYS A 285 -10.74 -17.49 -3.13
CA LYS A 285 -11.47 -18.03 -4.29
C LYS A 285 -12.76 -17.26 -4.56
N SER A 286 -13.55 -17.00 -3.51
CA SER A 286 -14.80 -16.26 -3.63
C SER A 286 -14.55 -14.81 -4.07
N ASN A 287 -13.49 -14.16 -3.55
CA ASN A 287 -13.08 -12.83 -3.95
C ASN A 287 -12.63 -12.78 -5.43
N ALA A 288 -11.83 -13.75 -5.89
CA ALA A 288 -11.40 -13.86 -7.28
C ALA A 288 -12.58 -14.08 -8.24
N MET A 289 -13.58 -14.87 -7.83
CA MET A 289 -14.82 -15.04 -8.59
C MET A 289 -15.59 -13.73 -8.74
N ARG A 290 -15.76 -12.99 -7.65
CA ARG A 290 -16.43 -11.66 -7.68
C ARG A 290 -15.65 -10.61 -8.49
N ALA A 291 -14.32 -10.70 -8.50
CA ALA A 291 -13.46 -9.87 -9.34
C ALA A 291 -13.51 -10.23 -10.83
N GLY A 292 -14.11 -11.39 -11.19
CA GLY A 292 -14.21 -11.87 -12.57
C GLY A 292 -12.93 -12.46 -13.14
N ILE A 293 -12.01 -12.93 -12.26
CA ILE A 293 -10.67 -13.44 -12.68
C ILE A 293 -10.30 -14.80 -12.02
N PRO A 294 -11.26 -15.70 -11.71
CA PRO A 294 -10.95 -16.91 -10.97
C PRO A 294 -9.98 -17.85 -11.71
N ALA A 295 -9.98 -17.82 -13.04
CA ALA A 295 -9.13 -18.68 -13.86
C ALA A 295 -7.66 -18.21 -13.92
N LEU A 296 -7.35 -17.00 -13.44
CA LEU A 296 -5.99 -16.44 -13.48
C LEU A 296 -5.18 -16.73 -12.21
N ILE A 297 -5.82 -17.23 -11.15
CA ILE A 297 -5.17 -17.44 -9.84
C ILE A 297 -5.27 -18.89 -9.44
N THR A 298 -4.14 -19.51 -9.13
CA THR A 298 -4.06 -20.85 -8.56
C THR A 298 -3.82 -20.76 -7.06
N LEU A 299 -4.63 -21.45 -6.25
CA LEU A 299 -4.55 -21.44 -4.79
C LEU A 299 -4.19 -22.80 -4.24
N HIS A 300 -3.24 -22.84 -3.31
CA HIS A 300 -2.71 -24.04 -2.69
C HIS A 300 -2.85 -24.01 -1.17
N GLY A 301 -3.42 -25.09 -0.60
CA GLY A 301 -3.55 -25.27 0.85
C GLY A 301 -2.27 -25.82 1.46
N GLN A 302 -1.28 -24.98 1.69
CA GLN A 302 0.01 -25.37 2.26
C GLN A 302 0.48 -24.35 3.28
N SER A 303 1.09 -24.83 4.36
CA SER A 303 1.82 -23.96 5.29
C SER A 303 3.14 -23.49 4.67
N LEU A 304 3.71 -22.41 5.19
CA LEU A 304 5.01 -21.94 4.73
C LEU A 304 6.12 -23.00 4.90
N ALA A 305 6.03 -23.84 5.94
CA ALA A 305 6.96 -24.95 6.18
C ALA A 305 6.93 -25.99 5.04
N GLN A 306 5.73 -26.24 4.51
CA GLN A 306 5.51 -27.22 3.44
C GLN A 306 5.66 -26.61 2.04
N LEU A 307 5.89 -25.29 1.93
CA LEU A 307 6.01 -24.61 0.65
C LEU A 307 7.11 -25.29 -0.22
N THR A 308 6.71 -25.64 -1.41
CA THR A 308 7.58 -26.16 -2.46
C THR A 308 7.42 -25.33 -3.72
N ARG A 309 8.45 -25.27 -4.55
CA ARG A 309 8.33 -24.67 -5.87
C ARG A 309 7.54 -25.61 -6.77
N PRO A 310 6.43 -25.17 -7.37
CA PRO A 310 5.67 -25.99 -8.30
C PRO A 310 6.54 -26.45 -9.48
N GLU A 311 6.45 -27.73 -9.86
CA GLU A 311 7.25 -28.29 -10.97
C GLU A 311 6.96 -27.62 -12.32
N THR A 312 5.72 -27.12 -12.49
CA THR A 312 5.30 -26.37 -13.69
C THR A 312 5.96 -25.01 -13.81
N LEU A 313 6.50 -24.47 -12.71
CA LEU A 313 7.06 -23.13 -12.64
C LEU A 313 8.55 -23.15 -13.04
N THR A 314 8.83 -22.98 -14.33
CA THR A 314 10.19 -23.02 -14.91
C THR A 314 10.89 -21.65 -14.95
N ALA A 315 10.18 -20.57 -14.65
CA ALA A 315 10.71 -19.22 -14.76
C ALA A 315 11.90 -18.97 -13.82
N GLU A 316 13.01 -18.46 -14.35
CA GLU A 316 14.20 -18.11 -13.58
C GLU A 316 14.04 -16.81 -12.77
N GLN A 317 13.15 -15.93 -13.21
CA GLN A 317 12.82 -14.66 -12.57
C GLN A 317 11.32 -14.59 -12.26
N GLY A 318 10.96 -13.82 -11.23
CA GLY A 318 9.59 -13.61 -10.83
C GLY A 318 9.50 -12.75 -9.59
N LEU A 319 8.29 -12.54 -9.13
CA LEU A 319 7.99 -11.76 -7.94
C LEU A 319 7.40 -12.63 -6.83
N LEU A 320 8.11 -12.71 -5.71
CA LEU A 320 7.56 -13.20 -4.45
C LEU A 320 7.07 -11.98 -3.67
N ILE A 321 5.76 -11.85 -3.44
CA ILE A 321 5.19 -10.71 -2.72
C ILE A 321 4.28 -11.18 -1.61
N THR A 322 4.40 -10.58 -0.42
CA THR A 322 3.58 -11.00 0.70
C THR A 322 3.37 -9.89 1.74
N ASN A 323 2.27 -10.00 2.48
CA ASN A 323 1.96 -9.21 3.65
C ASN A 323 1.79 -10.15 4.85
N PRO A 324 2.90 -10.64 5.45
CA PRO A 324 2.82 -11.55 6.59
C PRO A 324 2.22 -10.85 7.82
N PRO A 325 1.71 -11.59 8.79
CA PRO A 325 1.32 -11.01 10.08
C PRO A 325 2.54 -10.35 10.76
N TYR A 326 2.33 -9.22 11.42
CA TYR A 326 3.41 -8.44 12.07
C TYR A 326 3.15 -8.14 13.55
N GLY A 327 2.18 -8.82 14.16
CA GLY A 327 1.89 -8.82 15.60
C GLY A 327 1.27 -7.52 16.10
N GLU A 328 -0.03 -7.53 16.27
CA GLU A 328 -0.75 -6.48 16.97
C GLU A 328 -0.95 -6.85 18.47
N ARG A 329 -0.61 -8.09 18.89
CA ARG A 329 -0.84 -8.61 20.22
C ARG A 329 0.47 -8.96 20.95
N LEU A 330 0.52 -8.64 22.24
CA LEU A 330 1.59 -9.08 23.13
C LEU A 330 1.57 -10.62 23.23
N GLY A 331 2.69 -11.28 22.92
CA GLY A 331 2.85 -12.73 22.94
C GLY A 331 3.10 -13.41 21.59
N GLU A 332 2.80 -12.77 20.48
CA GLU A 332 2.98 -13.33 19.13
C GLU A 332 4.43 -13.21 18.58
N LEU A 333 5.31 -12.46 19.25
CA LEU A 333 6.66 -12.15 18.75
C LEU A 333 7.55 -13.38 18.45
N PRO A 334 7.62 -14.42 19.30
CA PRO A 334 8.46 -15.58 19.01
C PRO A 334 8.02 -16.34 17.77
N GLU A 335 6.72 -16.53 17.58
CA GLU A 335 6.14 -17.21 16.40
C GLU A 335 6.38 -16.41 15.13
N LEU A 336 6.29 -15.08 15.22
CA LEU A 336 6.57 -14.20 14.10
C LEU A 336 8.05 -14.20 13.71
N VAL A 337 8.96 -14.20 14.68
CA VAL A 337 10.41 -14.34 14.41
C VAL A 337 10.68 -15.62 13.63
N GLN A 338 10.08 -16.74 14.05
CA GLN A 338 10.21 -18.01 13.34
C GLN A 338 9.60 -17.97 11.94
N LEU A 339 8.40 -17.39 11.79
CA LEU A 339 7.73 -17.24 10.50
C LEU A 339 8.58 -16.45 9.49
N TYR A 340 9.17 -15.32 9.93
CA TYR A 340 10.00 -14.49 9.05
C TYR A 340 11.32 -15.17 8.70
N ALA A 341 11.96 -15.87 9.65
CA ALA A 341 13.15 -16.67 9.37
C ALA A 341 12.84 -17.75 8.33
N GLN A 342 11.77 -18.51 8.53
CA GLN A 342 11.31 -19.55 7.61
C GLN A 342 10.98 -19.00 6.22
N LEU A 343 10.33 -17.81 6.14
CA LEU A 343 10.07 -17.14 4.86
C LEU A 343 11.38 -16.84 4.11
N GLY A 344 12.38 -16.32 4.82
CA GLY A 344 13.69 -16.05 4.23
C GLY A 344 14.42 -17.30 3.76
N GLU A 345 14.37 -18.39 4.53
CA GLU A 345 14.95 -19.69 4.15
C GLU A 345 14.29 -20.27 2.91
N LYS A 346 12.93 -20.32 2.90
CA LYS A 346 12.16 -20.81 1.76
C LYS A 346 12.36 -19.95 0.51
N ALA A 347 12.41 -18.63 0.65
CA ALA A 347 12.70 -17.74 -0.47
C ALA A 347 14.05 -18.05 -1.10
N LYS A 348 15.12 -18.16 -0.28
CA LYS A 348 16.48 -18.47 -0.77
C LYS A 348 16.60 -19.86 -1.40
N ALA A 349 15.93 -20.85 -0.81
CA ALA A 349 16.01 -22.23 -1.28
C ALA A 349 15.22 -22.48 -2.58
N LEU A 350 14.04 -21.86 -2.72
CA LEU A 350 13.08 -22.21 -3.77
C LEU A 350 13.06 -21.20 -4.93
N PHE A 351 13.45 -19.94 -4.68
CA PHE A 351 13.30 -18.85 -5.65
C PHE A 351 14.57 -18.02 -5.85
N PRO A 352 15.74 -18.66 -6.06
CA PRO A 352 16.96 -17.92 -6.37
C PRO A 352 16.77 -17.13 -7.68
N GLY A 353 17.26 -15.88 -7.72
CA GLY A 353 17.11 -14.98 -8.87
C GLY A 353 15.81 -14.19 -8.90
N TRP A 354 14.88 -14.44 -7.97
CA TRP A 354 13.64 -13.69 -7.87
C TRP A 354 13.77 -12.45 -6.98
N THR A 355 12.79 -11.57 -7.06
CA THR A 355 12.63 -10.44 -6.13
C THR A 355 11.62 -10.80 -5.05
N LEU A 356 11.98 -10.59 -3.78
CA LEU A 356 11.04 -10.63 -2.65
C LEU A 356 10.58 -9.21 -2.31
N ALA A 357 9.28 -8.99 -2.36
CA ALA A 357 8.61 -7.77 -1.91
C ALA A 357 7.80 -8.08 -0.64
N MET A 358 8.24 -7.60 0.50
CA MET A 358 7.57 -7.85 1.78
C MET A 358 7.03 -6.55 2.37
N PHE A 359 5.73 -6.52 2.65
CA PHE A 359 5.09 -5.43 3.35
C PHE A 359 4.90 -5.79 4.82
N THR A 360 5.38 -4.95 5.74
CA THR A 360 5.32 -5.24 7.17
C THR A 360 5.17 -3.98 8.02
N GLY A 361 4.36 -4.07 9.06
CA GLY A 361 4.27 -3.08 10.14
C GLY A 361 5.41 -3.19 11.16
N ASN A 362 6.19 -4.29 11.12
CA ASN A 362 7.35 -4.48 11.98
C ASN A 362 8.62 -4.69 11.15
N PRO A 363 9.31 -3.61 10.74
CA PRO A 363 10.50 -3.71 9.90
C PRO A 363 11.68 -4.43 10.57
N ASP A 364 11.72 -4.51 11.89
CA ASP A 364 12.80 -5.20 12.63
C ASP A 364 12.71 -6.72 12.41
N LEU A 365 11.52 -7.27 12.22
CA LEU A 365 11.35 -8.65 11.80
C LEU A 365 11.89 -8.91 10.38
N GLY A 366 11.98 -7.90 9.53
CA GLY A 366 12.59 -8.00 8.21
C GLY A 366 14.03 -8.46 8.22
N HIS A 367 14.77 -8.19 9.32
CA HIS A 367 16.16 -8.68 9.48
C HIS A 367 16.24 -10.21 9.64
N ARG A 368 15.16 -10.86 10.09
CA ARG A 368 15.08 -12.31 10.29
C ARG A 368 15.04 -13.11 8.98
N LEU A 369 14.69 -12.46 7.86
CA LEU A 369 14.74 -13.09 6.52
C LEU A 369 16.15 -13.48 6.09
N GLY A 370 17.21 -12.89 6.67
CA GLY A 370 18.58 -13.08 6.21
C GLY A 370 18.78 -12.63 4.75
N LEU A 371 18.00 -11.65 4.30
CA LEU A 371 18.10 -10.99 3.00
C LEU A 371 18.29 -9.49 3.21
N ARG A 372 19.03 -8.84 2.32
CA ARG A 372 19.27 -7.40 2.38
C ARG A 372 18.29 -6.65 1.49
N ALA A 373 17.50 -5.75 2.08
CA ALA A 373 16.64 -4.87 1.30
C ALA A 373 17.51 -3.83 0.54
N HIS A 374 17.38 -3.79 -0.78
CA HIS A 374 18.02 -2.77 -1.61
C HIS A 374 17.17 -1.50 -1.73
N LYS A 375 15.84 -1.61 -1.55
CA LYS A 375 14.90 -0.48 -1.49
C LYS A 375 13.91 -0.66 -0.36
N GLN A 376 13.50 0.46 0.25
CA GLN A 376 12.49 0.49 1.30
C GLN A 376 11.58 1.69 1.07
N TYR A 377 10.28 1.48 1.21
CA TYR A 377 9.27 2.54 1.09
C TYR A 377 8.45 2.62 2.38
N ALA A 378 8.46 3.79 3.02
CA ALA A 378 7.61 4.05 4.18
C ALA A 378 6.18 4.31 3.71
N LEU A 379 5.23 3.56 4.26
CA LEU A 379 3.82 3.57 3.92
C LEU A 379 2.97 3.51 5.20
N LYS A 380 1.65 3.60 5.05
CA LYS A 380 0.71 3.39 6.16
C LYS A 380 -0.34 2.34 5.81
N ASN A 381 -0.55 1.39 6.74
CA ASN A 381 -1.71 0.50 6.69
C ASN A 381 -2.76 1.00 7.71
N GLY A 382 -3.71 1.81 7.25
CA GLY A 382 -4.60 2.52 8.15
C GLY A 382 -3.84 3.53 9.02
N ALA A 383 -3.87 3.37 10.34
CA ALA A 383 -3.13 4.19 11.30
C ALA A 383 -1.69 3.70 11.52
N LEU A 384 -1.39 2.44 11.17
CA LEU A 384 -0.10 1.81 11.42
C LEU A 384 0.96 2.26 10.42
N ASP A 385 2.14 2.60 10.94
CA ASP A 385 3.32 2.80 10.10
C ASP A 385 3.85 1.45 9.63
N ALA A 386 4.11 1.33 8.34
CA ALA A 386 4.56 0.10 7.71
C ALA A 386 5.64 0.38 6.66
N LYS A 387 6.34 -0.64 6.23
CA LYS A 387 7.33 -0.55 5.15
C LYS A 387 7.15 -1.65 4.14
N LEU A 388 7.33 -1.30 2.87
CA LEU A 388 7.62 -2.26 1.82
C LEU A 388 9.13 -2.40 1.69
N LEU A 389 9.61 -3.62 1.83
CA LEU A 389 11.01 -4.00 1.68
C LEU A 389 11.17 -4.77 0.38
N LEU A 390 12.06 -4.31 -0.52
CA LEU A 390 12.41 -5.01 -1.75
C LEU A 390 13.80 -5.63 -1.61
N MET A 391 13.90 -6.93 -1.87
CA MET A 391 15.12 -7.73 -1.69
C MET A 391 15.33 -8.61 -2.91
N GLU A 392 16.55 -8.64 -3.43
CA GLU A 392 16.93 -9.64 -4.44
C GLU A 392 17.32 -10.95 -3.74
N ILE A 393 16.71 -12.04 -4.21
CA ILE A 393 17.04 -13.37 -3.73
C ILE A 393 18.25 -13.84 -4.54
N GLY A 394 19.45 -13.81 -3.92
CA GLY A 394 20.69 -14.16 -4.61
C GLY A 394 20.63 -15.54 -5.25
N SER A 395 21.21 -15.69 -6.44
CA SER A 395 21.47 -17.00 -7.01
C SER A 395 22.43 -17.76 -6.10
N VAL A 396 22.11 -19.00 -5.79
CA VAL A 396 23.06 -19.90 -5.11
C VAL A 396 24.26 -20.03 -6.05
N ARG A 397 25.37 -19.31 -5.79
CA ARG A 397 26.62 -19.62 -6.43
C ARG A 397 26.97 -21.07 -6.02
N PRO A 398 27.15 -22.01 -6.96
CA PRO A 398 27.69 -23.29 -6.59
C PRO A 398 29.04 -23.02 -5.90
N ALA A 399 29.23 -23.63 -4.74
CA ALA A 399 30.52 -23.55 -4.05
C ALA A 399 31.62 -23.87 -5.05
N PRO A 400 32.72 -23.08 -5.11
CA PRO A 400 33.81 -23.41 -5.98
C PRO A 400 34.24 -24.82 -5.63
N GLN A 401 34.15 -25.74 -6.62
CA GLN A 401 34.72 -27.06 -6.52
C GLN A 401 36.23 -26.86 -6.29
N GLN A 402 36.68 -27.12 -5.08
CA GLN A 402 38.09 -27.26 -4.79
C GLN A 402 38.57 -28.49 -5.57
N SER A 403 39.16 -28.22 -6.74
CA SER A 403 40.04 -29.20 -7.40
C SER A 403 41.26 -29.36 -6.49
N GLY A 404 41.26 -30.43 -5.72
CA GLY A 404 42.39 -30.82 -4.91
C GLY A 404 43.47 -31.39 -5.80
N GLU A 405 44.64 -30.78 -5.79
CA GLU A 405 45.88 -31.49 -5.98
C GLU A 405 46.72 -31.38 -4.70
N PRO A 406 47.31 -32.47 -4.22
CA PRO A 406 48.09 -32.45 -3.00
C PRO A 406 49.53 -32.01 -3.34
N SER A 407 50.02 -30.95 -2.72
CA SER A 407 51.45 -30.63 -2.69
C SER A 407 52.02 -30.86 -1.31
N GLU A 408 53.12 -31.59 -1.31
CA GLU A 408 53.85 -32.17 -0.20
C GLU A 408 54.53 -31.16 0.73
N ALA A 409 54.84 -31.67 1.86
CA ALA A 409 55.48 -31.16 3.05
C ALA A 409 56.73 -30.29 2.86
N GLY A 410 56.86 -29.28 3.70
CA GLY A 410 58.09 -28.54 3.99
C GLY A 410 58.09 -28.06 5.43
N VAL A 411 59.06 -28.55 6.18
CA VAL A 411 59.33 -28.45 7.63
C VAL A 411 59.65 -27.00 8.06
N ALA A 412 59.25 -26.65 9.27
CA ALA A 412 59.41 -25.39 10.02
C ALA A 412 60.87 -24.88 10.13
N PRO A 413 61.11 -23.60 10.55
CA PRO A 413 61.36 -23.40 11.97
C PRO A 413 60.74 -22.19 12.62
N GLN A 414 60.64 -22.30 13.95
CA GLN A 414 60.19 -21.34 14.93
C GLN A 414 60.97 -20.02 14.92
N ALA A 415 60.28 -18.88 15.07
CA ALA A 415 60.83 -17.71 15.72
C ALA A 415 59.70 -16.89 16.34
N SER A 416 59.83 -16.65 17.62
CA SER A 416 58.98 -15.87 18.50
C SER A 416 58.92 -14.41 18.11
N SER A 417 57.69 -13.82 18.02
CA SER A 417 57.49 -12.41 18.24
C SER A 417 56.05 -12.18 18.72
N THR A 418 55.93 -11.46 19.82
CA THR A 418 54.71 -11.01 20.47
C THR A 418 53.93 -10.05 19.57
N ALA A 419 52.98 -10.57 18.81
CA ALA A 419 51.95 -9.79 18.11
C ALA A 419 50.62 -10.03 18.78
N LYS A 420 49.88 -8.96 19.08
CA LYS A 420 48.47 -9.03 19.53
C LYS A 420 47.72 -9.94 18.56
N PRO A 421 46.81 -10.83 19.08
CA PRO A 421 46.07 -11.70 18.19
C PRO A 421 45.22 -10.83 17.23
N ALA A 422 45.33 -11.10 15.93
CA ALA A 422 44.50 -10.48 14.91
C ALA A 422 43.05 -10.81 15.22
N VAL A 423 42.25 -9.77 15.46
CA VAL A 423 40.83 -9.90 15.71
C VAL A 423 40.20 -10.48 14.45
N SER A 424 39.50 -11.61 14.56
CA SER A 424 38.83 -12.22 13.41
C SER A 424 37.78 -11.24 12.83
N GLU A 425 37.50 -11.34 11.54
CA GLU A 425 36.56 -10.46 10.85
C GLU A 425 35.20 -10.47 11.53
N ASN A 426 34.78 -11.61 12.03
CA ASN A 426 33.56 -11.81 12.81
C ASN A 426 33.59 -11.05 14.15
N ALA A 427 34.68 -11.12 14.90
CA ALA A 427 34.86 -10.39 16.15
C ALA A 427 34.88 -8.89 15.93
N GLN A 428 35.41 -8.41 14.79
CA GLN A 428 35.34 -6.99 14.40
C GLN A 428 33.92 -6.55 14.08
N MET A 429 33.13 -7.39 13.41
CA MET A 429 31.70 -7.11 13.16
C MET A 429 30.92 -6.98 14.46
N PHE A 430 31.15 -7.87 15.42
CA PHE A 430 30.51 -7.80 16.74
C PHE A 430 30.90 -6.53 17.51
N ALA A 431 32.18 -6.18 17.53
CA ALA A 431 32.67 -4.94 18.15
C ALA A 431 32.05 -3.68 17.53
N ASN A 432 31.93 -3.64 16.19
CA ASN A 432 31.29 -2.56 15.47
C ASN A 432 29.79 -2.43 15.85
N ARG A 433 29.10 -3.56 16.03
CA ARG A 433 27.70 -3.58 16.45
C ARG A 433 27.51 -3.04 17.85
N LEU A 434 28.35 -3.47 18.81
CA LEU A 434 28.37 -2.95 20.17
C LEU A 434 28.58 -1.44 20.19
N ALA A 435 29.58 -0.94 19.46
CA ALA A 435 29.87 0.50 19.37
C ALA A 435 28.68 1.30 18.81
N LYS A 436 27.99 0.76 17.80
CA LYS A 436 26.78 1.37 17.23
C LYS A 436 25.64 1.45 18.25
N ASN A 437 25.41 0.40 19.00
CA ASN A 437 24.38 0.33 20.02
C ASN A 437 24.69 1.31 21.19
N GLN A 438 25.93 1.36 21.65
CA GLN A 438 26.36 2.36 22.65
C GLN A 438 26.13 3.80 22.18
N LYS A 439 26.46 4.10 20.91
CA LYS A 439 26.23 5.44 20.32
C LYS A 439 24.75 5.79 20.30
N ARG A 440 23.86 4.82 20.00
CA ARG A 440 22.39 5.01 19.99
C ARG A 440 21.86 5.29 21.40
N LEU A 441 22.37 4.63 22.41
CA LEU A 441 21.96 4.77 23.81
C LEU A 441 22.54 6.03 24.49
N LYS A 442 23.60 6.62 23.95
CA LYS A 442 24.35 7.72 24.58
C LYS A 442 23.49 8.93 24.99
N LYS A 443 22.52 9.31 24.16
CA LYS A 443 21.63 10.46 24.46
C LYS A 443 20.68 10.13 25.60
N TRP A 444 20.08 8.94 25.59
CA TRP A 444 19.18 8.48 26.64
C TRP A 444 19.91 8.29 27.97
N LEU A 445 21.07 7.63 27.98
CA LEU A 445 21.91 7.47 29.18
C LEU A 445 22.29 8.79 29.84
N LYS A 446 22.59 9.81 28.99
CA LYS A 446 22.91 11.16 29.51
C LYS A 446 21.68 11.84 30.15
N GLN A 447 20.48 11.54 29.68
CA GLN A 447 19.24 12.13 30.17
C GLN A 447 18.67 11.39 31.39
N SER A 448 18.77 10.05 31.40
CA SER A 448 18.20 9.20 32.46
C SER A 448 19.12 9.03 33.66
N GLY A 449 20.43 9.18 33.48
CA GLY A 449 21.43 8.89 34.52
C GLY A 449 21.59 7.39 34.82
N GLU A 450 20.97 6.50 33.98
CA GLU A 450 21.01 5.06 34.19
C GLU A 450 22.42 4.49 33.99
N THR A 451 22.82 3.62 34.91
CA THR A 451 24.12 2.92 34.90
C THR A 451 23.99 1.44 34.60
N CYS A 452 22.76 0.91 34.65
CA CYS A 452 22.44 -0.50 34.40
C CYS A 452 21.56 -0.63 33.16
N TYR A 453 22.08 -1.18 32.06
CA TYR A 453 21.35 -1.26 30.81
C TYR A 453 21.91 -2.33 29.88
N ARG A 454 21.05 -2.86 28.98
CA ARG A 454 21.45 -3.80 27.93
C ARG A 454 22.02 -3.07 26.73
N ILE A 455 23.22 -3.47 26.32
CA ILE A 455 23.92 -2.92 25.14
C ILE A 455 23.60 -3.73 23.90
N TYR A 456 23.47 -5.07 24.04
CA TYR A 456 23.30 -6.00 22.94
C TYR A 456 22.37 -7.14 23.37
N ASP A 457 21.47 -7.56 22.47
CA ASP A 457 20.49 -8.63 22.70
C ASP A 457 20.26 -9.43 21.42
N ALA A 458 21.15 -10.38 21.13
CA ALA A 458 21.11 -11.23 19.93
C ALA A 458 20.86 -10.44 18.62
N ASP A 459 21.41 -9.24 18.50
CA ASP A 459 21.23 -8.35 17.34
C ASP A 459 21.79 -8.91 16.02
N MET A 460 22.62 -9.94 16.11
CA MET A 460 23.22 -10.63 14.96
C MET A 460 23.05 -12.14 15.13
N PRO A 461 22.61 -12.86 14.10
CA PRO A 461 22.35 -14.31 14.16
C PRO A 461 23.55 -15.13 14.62
N GLU A 462 24.76 -14.69 14.27
CA GLU A 462 26.02 -15.38 14.59
C GLU A 462 26.40 -15.24 16.05
N TYR A 463 25.77 -14.32 16.79
CA TYR A 463 26.05 -14.04 18.21
C TYR A 463 24.76 -14.02 19.02
N ALA A 464 24.26 -15.22 19.33
CA ALA A 464 23.07 -15.43 20.16
C ALA A 464 23.39 -15.21 21.64
N LEU A 465 23.66 -13.95 22.01
CA LEU A 465 24.02 -13.59 23.38
C LEU A 465 23.45 -12.22 23.78
N ALA A 466 23.36 -11.97 25.08
CA ALA A 466 23.06 -10.68 25.65
C ALA A 466 24.30 -10.06 26.28
N VAL A 467 24.44 -8.73 26.14
CA VAL A 467 25.49 -7.95 26.83
C VAL A 467 24.82 -6.87 27.65
N ASP A 468 24.89 -7.03 28.97
CA ASP A 468 24.34 -6.10 29.96
C ASP A 468 25.47 -5.36 30.66
N ARG A 469 25.31 -4.05 30.86
CA ARG A 469 26.23 -3.24 31.64
C ARG A 469 25.61 -2.90 32.99
N TYR A 470 26.38 -3.06 34.04
CA TYR A 470 26.06 -2.72 35.44
C TYR A 470 27.18 -1.83 35.99
N GLY A 471 27.02 -0.52 35.80
CA GLY A 471 28.05 0.45 36.19
C GLY A 471 29.34 0.27 35.37
N ASP A 472 30.41 -0.18 36.01
CA ASP A 472 31.72 -0.49 35.44
C ASP A 472 31.90 -1.99 35.03
N ARG A 473 30.91 -2.83 35.35
CA ARG A 473 30.92 -4.27 35.02
C ARG A 473 30.08 -4.57 33.76
N VAL A 474 30.51 -5.59 33.05
CA VAL A 474 29.78 -6.11 31.87
C VAL A 474 29.46 -7.58 32.16
N HIS A 475 28.21 -7.96 32.00
CA HIS A 475 27.74 -9.33 32.03
C HIS A 475 27.38 -9.77 30.58
N VAL A 476 27.94 -10.92 30.19
CA VAL A 476 27.64 -11.54 28.90
C VAL A 476 26.95 -12.87 29.16
N GLN A 477 25.80 -13.06 28.58
CA GLN A 477 25.02 -14.29 28.67
C GLN A 477 24.78 -14.84 27.27
N GLU A 478 25.24 -16.05 27.02
CA GLU A 478 24.95 -16.77 25.80
C GLU A 478 23.57 -17.44 25.90
N TYR A 479 22.76 -17.30 24.85
CA TYR A 479 21.48 -17.99 24.77
C TYR A 479 21.74 -19.44 24.32
N ALA A 480 21.15 -20.40 25.04
CA ALA A 480 21.24 -21.81 24.64
C ALA A 480 20.62 -21.97 23.23
N ALA A 481 21.34 -22.68 22.37
CA ALA A 481 20.75 -23.08 21.10
C ALA A 481 19.51 -23.92 21.38
N PRO A 482 18.38 -23.68 20.67
CA PRO A 482 17.21 -24.53 20.84
C PRO A 482 17.59 -25.97 20.48
N SER A 483 17.32 -26.87 21.41
CA SER A 483 17.52 -28.32 21.29
C SER A 483 16.65 -28.93 20.19
#